data_62a41cd1cc58a9dae20e6f819d19cc57
#
_entry.id   62a41cd1cc58a9dae20e6f819d19cc57
#
_cell.length_a   1.000
_cell.length_b   1.000
_cell.length_c   1.000
_cell.angle_alpha   90.00
_cell.angle_beta   90.00
_cell.angle_gamma   90.00
#
_symmetry.space_group_name_H-M   'P 1'
#
loop_
_entity.id
_entity.type
_entity.pdbx_description
1 polymer ?
#
loop_
_entity_poly.entity_id
_entity_poly.type
_entity_poly.pdbx_seq_one_letter_code
_entity_poly.pdbx_strand_id
1 'polypeptide(L)'
;MVGLVNAPLPEGLEICGYRIVKKIAVGGFSIVYQACDAHGHSVAIKEYLPSSLARRPEGEHKPYVAAEQMELYRIGLKYFFDEGRVLASIHHPNIVSVLNFFRANDTVYMVMAYEQGQTLHDYIEQQRLKKTDATVNERVIRQIFIQIMDALREVHAKKLLHLDLKPANIYLRNDGTPILLDFGAARRTLQADLSQLHPMYTPGFAAPELHTKKDLGPWTDIYSLGAAMFNCMTGFAPQAANERKKQDRMEHDYRACSGVYSSLLIQLIRWSLMLDPLQRPQSVFNLQNALRQTSSHKKALLSPHNLLSQLKRWVKQS
;
A
#
# COMPACT_ATOMS: atom_id res chain seq x y z
N MET A 1 -28.20 -0.07 -9.73
CA MET A 1 -28.26 -1.23 -8.81
C MET A 1 -27.37 -0.92 -7.62
N VAL A 2 -27.96 -0.71 -6.44
CA VAL A 2 -27.22 -0.52 -5.20
C VAL A 2 -26.51 -1.85 -4.93
N GLY A 3 -25.17 -1.87 -4.98
CA GLY A 3 -24.40 -3.07 -4.68
C GLY A 3 -24.69 -3.50 -3.24
N LEU A 4 -25.27 -4.67 -3.07
CA LEU A 4 -25.48 -5.29 -1.78
C LEU A 4 -24.12 -5.49 -1.12
N VAL A 5 -23.83 -4.70 -0.12
CA VAL A 5 -22.60 -4.80 0.69
C VAL A 5 -22.68 -6.08 1.52
N ASN A 6 -21.64 -6.91 1.51
CA ASN A 6 -21.54 -8.09 2.35
C ASN A 6 -21.73 -7.73 3.83
N ALA A 7 -22.61 -8.42 4.51
CA ALA A 7 -22.83 -8.23 5.94
C ALA A 7 -21.57 -8.66 6.74
N PRO A 8 -21.11 -7.89 7.73
CA PRO A 8 -20.03 -8.33 8.61
C PRO A 8 -20.49 -9.47 9.52
N LEU A 9 -19.54 -10.21 10.08
CA LEU A 9 -19.81 -11.12 11.20
C LEU A 9 -20.35 -10.31 12.39
N PRO A 10 -21.30 -10.88 13.16
CA PRO A 10 -21.89 -10.17 14.30
C PRO A 10 -20.88 -9.99 15.43
N GLU A 11 -21.04 -8.89 16.17
CA GLU A 11 -20.30 -8.64 17.40
C GLU A 11 -20.61 -9.74 18.44
N GLY A 12 -19.60 -10.16 19.20
CA GLY A 12 -19.71 -11.24 20.17
C GLY A 12 -19.57 -12.65 19.59
N LEU A 13 -19.57 -12.83 18.27
CA LEU A 13 -19.37 -14.14 17.64
C LEU A 13 -18.00 -14.70 18.02
N GLU A 14 -17.98 -15.95 18.51
CA GLU A 14 -16.74 -16.70 18.74
C GLU A 14 -16.41 -17.58 17.52
N ILE A 15 -15.17 -17.47 17.04
CA ILE A 15 -14.69 -18.24 15.89
C ILE A 15 -13.23 -18.67 16.14
N CYS A 16 -12.99 -19.98 16.20
CA CYS A 16 -11.66 -20.57 16.38
C CYS A 16 -10.85 -19.95 17.55
N GLY A 17 -11.51 -19.65 18.67
CA GLY A 17 -10.88 -19.07 19.87
C GLY A 17 -10.72 -17.54 19.84
N TYR A 18 -11.31 -16.88 18.88
CA TYR A 18 -11.35 -15.41 18.77
C TYR A 18 -12.78 -14.91 18.89
N ARG A 19 -13.02 -13.89 19.71
CA ARG A 19 -14.32 -13.22 19.85
C ARG A 19 -14.32 -11.92 19.08
N ILE A 20 -15.20 -11.78 18.10
CA ILE A 20 -15.38 -10.55 17.30
C ILE A 20 -15.85 -9.42 18.22
N VAL A 21 -15.13 -8.30 18.22
CA VAL A 21 -15.48 -7.09 18.98
C VAL A 21 -16.28 -6.13 18.10
N LYS A 22 -15.73 -5.78 16.93
CA LYS A 22 -16.39 -4.90 15.96
C LYS A 22 -15.76 -5.00 14.58
N LYS A 23 -16.48 -4.57 13.57
CA LYS A 23 -15.94 -4.34 12.23
C LYS A 23 -15.04 -3.10 12.24
N ILE A 24 -13.83 -3.19 11.66
CA ILE A 24 -12.90 -2.05 11.49
C ILE A 24 -13.00 -1.48 10.07
N ALA A 25 -12.93 -2.35 9.04
CA ALA A 25 -12.89 -1.91 7.64
C ALA A 25 -13.59 -2.91 6.72
N VAL A 26 -14.05 -2.42 5.57
CA VAL A 26 -14.59 -3.22 4.47
C VAL A 26 -13.85 -2.83 3.19
N GLY A 27 -13.25 -3.81 2.53
CA GLY A 27 -12.64 -3.67 1.20
C GLY A 27 -13.38 -4.49 0.15
N GLY A 28 -12.94 -4.38 -1.10
CA GLY A 28 -13.53 -5.16 -2.20
C GLY A 28 -13.29 -6.68 -2.09
N PHE A 29 -12.27 -7.11 -1.34
CA PHE A 29 -11.87 -8.52 -1.20
C PHE A 29 -11.95 -9.06 0.23
N SER A 30 -12.15 -8.20 1.22
CA SER A 30 -12.03 -8.60 2.62
C SER A 30 -12.83 -7.69 3.55
N ILE A 31 -13.17 -8.24 4.71
CA ILE A 31 -13.64 -7.46 5.86
C ILE A 31 -12.60 -7.62 6.98
N VAL A 32 -12.29 -6.53 7.67
CA VAL A 32 -11.36 -6.53 8.80
C VAL A 32 -12.13 -6.25 10.09
N TYR A 33 -11.86 -7.06 11.10
CA TYR A 33 -12.48 -6.98 12.42
C TYR A 33 -11.44 -6.72 13.50
N GLN A 34 -11.81 -6.00 14.54
CA GLN A 34 -11.17 -6.11 15.83
C GLN A 34 -11.76 -7.33 16.54
N ALA A 35 -10.91 -8.16 17.13
CA ALA A 35 -11.30 -9.31 17.93
C ALA A 35 -10.42 -9.42 19.17
N CYS A 36 -10.82 -10.26 20.13
CA CYS A 36 -9.99 -10.65 21.27
C CYS A 36 -9.67 -12.14 21.19
N ASP A 37 -8.43 -12.50 21.51
CA ASP A 37 -8.05 -13.90 21.71
C ASP A 37 -8.56 -14.47 23.04
N ALA A 38 -8.28 -15.75 23.31
CA ALA A 38 -8.70 -16.43 24.55
C ALA A 38 -8.10 -15.82 25.83
N HIS A 39 -7.04 -15.02 25.73
CA HIS A 39 -6.40 -14.31 26.84
C HIS A 39 -6.88 -12.86 26.97
N GLY A 40 -7.79 -12.42 26.10
CA GLY A 40 -8.31 -11.04 26.09
C GLY A 40 -7.44 -10.04 25.34
N HIS A 41 -6.36 -10.48 24.67
CA HIS A 41 -5.56 -9.56 23.86
C HIS A 41 -6.28 -9.18 22.57
N SER A 42 -6.20 -7.89 22.23
CA SER A 42 -6.77 -7.40 20.97
C SER A 42 -5.96 -7.86 19.77
N VAL A 43 -6.66 -8.37 18.75
CA VAL A 43 -6.11 -8.76 17.45
C VAL A 43 -6.93 -8.15 16.33
N ALA A 44 -6.35 -8.02 15.12
CA ALA A 44 -7.07 -7.70 13.91
C ALA A 44 -7.28 -8.99 13.10
N ILE A 45 -8.50 -9.24 12.64
CA ILE A 45 -8.81 -10.41 11.82
C ILE A 45 -9.28 -9.95 10.45
N LYS A 46 -8.53 -10.32 9.41
CA LYS A 46 -8.87 -10.07 8.00
C LYS A 46 -9.53 -11.32 7.43
N GLU A 47 -10.80 -11.20 7.05
CA GLU A 47 -11.59 -12.26 6.41
C GLU A 47 -11.55 -12.11 4.90
N TYR A 48 -11.28 -13.19 4.15
CA TYR A 48 -11.42 -13.20 2.71
C TYR A 48 -12.89 -13.26 2.32
N LEU A 49 -13.41 -12.17 1.72
CA LEU A 49 -14.82 -12.08 1.30
C LEU A 49 -14.94 -11.13 0.09
N PRO A 50 -14.54 -11.58 -1.11
CA PRO A 50 -14.57 -10.75 -2.32
C PRO A 50 -16.00 -10.45 -2.75
N SER A 51 -16.40 -9.19 -2.74
CA SER A 51 -17.77 -8.74 -3.05
C SER A 51 -18.20 -9.03 -4.50
N SER A 52 -17.22 -9.28 -5.40
CA SER A 52 -17.49 -9.70 -6.80
C SER A 52 -17.80 -11.18 -6.96
N LEU A 53 -17.46 -12.03 -5.98
CA LEU A 53 -17.57 -13.49 -6.09
C LEU A 53 -18.46 -14.11 -5.01
N ALA A 54 -18.57 -13.46 -3.87
CA ALA A 54 -19.24 -14.00 -2.69
C ALA A 54 -20.22 -12.98 -2.10
N ARG A 55 -21.32 -13.48 -1.56
CA ARG A 55 -22.33 -12.67 -0.86
C ARG A 55 -22.64 -13.28 0.48
N ARG A 56 -22.68 -12.44 1.51
CA ARG A 56 -23.15 -12.85 2.84
C ARG A 56 -24.32 -11.97 3.26
N PRO A 57 -25.54 -12.54 3.39
CA PRO A 57 -26.68 -11.85 3.95
C PRO A 57 -26.49 -11.52 5.43
N GLU A 58 -27.28 -10.57 5.94
CA GLU A 58 -27.29 -10.26 7.37
C GLU A 58 -27.78 -11.46 8.18
N GLY A 59 -27.09 -11.72 9.32
CA GLY A 59 -27.36 -12.87 10.20
C GLY A 59 -26.67 -14.18 9.78
N GLU A 60 -26.14 -14.25 8.57
CA GLU A 60 -25.40 -15.44 8.11
C GLU A 60 -23.91 -15.34 8.43
N HIS A 61 -23.29 -16.49 8.74
CA HIS A 61 -21.86 -16.55 8.99
C HIS A 61 -21.07 -17.00 7.76
N LYS A 62 -21.71 -17.81 6.89
CA LYS A 62 -21.09 -18.36 5.68
C LYS A 62 -21.41 -17.49 4.46
N PRO A 63 -20.42 -17.23 3.58
CA PRO A 63 -20.70 -16.62 2.29
C PRO A 63 -21.39 -17.62 1.34
N TYR A 64 -22.31 -17.12 0.55
CA TYR A 64 -22.82 -17.81 -0.62
C TYR A 64 -21.96 -17.46 -1.84
N VAL A 65 -21.54 -18.49 -2.59
CA VAL A 65 -20.80 -18.36 -3.84
C VAL A 65 -21.55 -19.14 -4.92
N ALA A 66 -21.86 -18.49 -6.05
CA ALA A 66 -22.51 -19.15 -7.18
C ALA A 66 -21.62 -20.27 -7.77
N ALA A 67 -22.22 -21.33 -8.28
CA ALA A 67 -21.49 -22.51 -8.79
C ALA A 67 -20.45 -22.13 -9.86
N GLU A 68 -20.81 -21.19 -10.74
CA GLU A 68 -19.95 -20.71 -11.84
C GLU A 68 -18.74 -19.90 -11.33
N GLN A 69 -18.83 -19.36 -10.12
CA GLN A 69 -17.77 -18.53 -9.50
C GLN A 69 -16.93 -19.32 -8.48
N MET A 70 -17.31 -20.55 -8.16
CA MET A 70 -16.71 -21.35 -7.09
C MET A 70 -15.23 -21.64 -7.35
N GLU A 71 -14.83 -21.92 -8.59
CA GLU A 71 -13.43 -22.17 -8.95
C GLU A 71 -12.58 -20.90 -8.72
N LEU A 72 -13.05 -19.76 -9.19
CA LEU A 72 -12.37 -18.48 -9.03
C LEU A 72 -12.28 -18.07 -7.54
N TYR A 73 -13.32 -18.35 -6.77
CA TYR A 73 -13.33 -18.15 -5.32
C TYR A 73 -12.26 -19.00 -4.61
N ARG A 74 -12.14 -20.29 -4.97
CA ARG A 74 -11.12 -21.20 -4.42
C ARG A 74 -9.70 -20.75 -4.77
N ILE A 75 -9.48 -20.30 -5.99
CA ILE A 75 -8.20 -19.70 -6.41
C ILE A 75 -7.86 -18.50 -5.55
N GLY A 76 -8.82 -17.61 -5.30
CA GLY A 76 -8.65 -16.45 -4.44
C GLY A 76 -8.38 -16.79 -2.98
N LEU A 77 -9.04 -17.82 -2.41
CA LEU A 77 -8.74 -18.35 -1.08
C LEU A 77 -7.27 -18.80 -0.97
N LYS A 78 -6.78 -19.54 -1.98
CA LYS A 78 -5.39 -19.98 -2.02
C LYS A 78 -4.43 -18.80 -2.05
N TYR A 79 -4.69 -17.79 -2.88
CA TYR A 79 -3.84 -16.60 -2.95
C TYR A 79 -3.83 -15.82 -1.64
N PHE A 80 -4.97 -15.66 -1.00
CA PHE A 80 -5.06 -15.00 0.31
C PHE A 80 -4.26 -15.73 1.38
N PHE A 81 -4.30 -17.07 1.38
CA PHE A 81 -3.50 -17.89 2.29
C PHE A 81 -2.00 -17.80 2.00
N ASP A 82 -1.61 -17.85 0.73
CA ASP A 82 -0.20 -17.78 0.31
C ASP A 82 0.39 -16.39 0.62
N GLU A 83 -0.38 -15.32 0.44
CA GLU A 83 -0.03 -13.96 0.87
C GLU A 83 0.32 -13.93 2.36
N GLY A 84 -0.58 -14.43 3.16
CA GLY A 84 -0.39 -14.44 4.60
C GLY A 84 0.80 -15.28 5.06
N ARG A 85 1.07 -16.42 4.42
CA ARG A 85 2.30 -17.21 4.70
C ARG A 85 3.56 -16.42 4.43
N VAL A 86 3.55 -15.64 3.36
CA VAL A 86 4.67 -14.76 3.01
C VAL A 86 4.85 -13.70 4.07
N LEU A 87 3.78 -13.00 4.43
CA LEU A 87 3.79 -11.98 5.49
C LEU A 87 4.29 -12.54 6.83
N ALA A 88 3.82 -13.72 7.23
CA ALA A 88 4.25 -14.38 8.45
C ALA A 88 5.76 -14.69 8.48
N SER A 89 6.41 -14.74 7.30
CA SER A 89 7.86 -14.97 7.19
C SER A 89 8.70 -13.69 7.30
N ILE A 90 8.05 -12.52 7.35
CA ILE A 90 8.75 -11.22 7.38
C ILE A 90 8.56 -10.60 8.77
N HIS A 91 9.67 -10.44 9.48
CA HIS A 91 9.68 -9.81 10.80
C HIS A 91 10.36 -8.44 10.69
N HIS A 92 9.57 -7.38 10.71
CA HIS A 92 10.06 -6.01 10.61
C HIS A 92 9.16 -5.05 11.39
N PRO A 93 9.69 -4.07 12.14
CA PRO A 93 8.88 -3.16 12.98
C PRO A 93 7.87 -2.32 12.19
N ASN A 94 8.10 -2.12 10.89
CA ASN A 94 7.24 -1.35 10.01
C ASN A 94 6.41 -2.24 9.04
N ILE A 95 6.24 -3.52 9.36
CA ILE A 95 5.35 -4.46 8.65
C ILE A 95 4.42 -5.07 9.68
N VAL A 96 3.13 -5.19 9.35
CA VAL A 96 2.15 -5.81 10.24
C VAL A 96 2.51 -7.26 10.53
N SER A 97 2.52 -7.65 11.80
CA SER A 97 2.81 -9.02 12.21
C SER A 97 1.59 -9.91 12.02
N VAL A 98 1.75 -10.99 11.26
CA VAL A 98 0.75 -12.04 11.16
C VAL A 98 0.97 -13.05 12.30
N LEU A 99 -0.07 -13.29 13.09
CA LEU A 99 -0.04 -14.11 14.29
C LEU A 99 -0.56 -15.53 14.02
N ASN A 100 -1.61 -15.67 13.21
CA ASN A 100 -2.27 -16.94 12.95
C ASN A 100 -3.09 -16.93 11.66
N PHE A 101 -3.47 -18.14 11.20
CA PHE A 101 -4.43 -18.37 10.12
C PHE A 101 -5.37 -19.48 10.50
N PHE A 102 -6.62 -19.37 10.10
CA PHE A 102 -7.57 -20.47 10.23
C PHE A 102 -8.61 -20.47 9.11
N ARG A 103 -9.26 -21.61 8.93
CA ARG A 103 -10.41 -21.77 8.03
C ARG A 103 -11.66 -21.98 8.86
N ALA A 104 -12.69 -21.21 8.56
CA ALA A 104 -14.03 -21.37 9.12
C ALA A 104 -15.05 -20.76 8.14
N ASN A 105 -16.32 -21.09 8.30
CA ASN A 105 -17.41 -20.49 7.51
C ASN A 105 -17.16 -20.52 6.00
N ASP A 106 -16.54 -21.57 5.47
CA ASP A 106 -16.17 -21.76 4.07
C ASP A 106 -15.28 -20.64 3.48
N THR A 107 -14.56 -19.92 4.36
CA THR A 107 -13.55 -18.92 3.99
C THR A 107 -12.27 -19.03 4.83
N VAL A 108 -11.35 -18.11 4.66
CA VAL A 108 -10.04 -18.04 5.35
C VAL A 108 -9.91 -16.73 6.09
N TYR A 109 -9.35 -16.80 7.28
CA TYR A 109 -9.08 -15.69 8.18
C TYR A 109 -7.59 -15.58 8.46
N MET A 110 -7.08 -14.35 8.40
CA MET A 110 -5.71 -13.99 8.79
C MET A 110 -5.78 -13.17 10.08
N VAL A 111 -5.12 -13.65 11.13
CA VAL A 111 -5.03 -12.94 12.40
C VAL A 111 -3.73 -12.15 12.44
N MET A 112 -3.82 -10.87 12.73
CA MET A 112 -2.70 -9.92 12.76
C MET A 112 -2.65 -9.21 14.11
N ALA A 113 -1.48 -8.67 14.44
CA ALA A 113 -1.36 -7.74 15.55
C ALA A 113 -2.34 -6.58 15.38
N TYR A 114 -3.06 -6.23 16.44
CA TYR A 114 -3.93 -5.06 16.44
C TYR A 114 -3.10 -3.82 16.76
N GLU A 115 -3.14 -2.85 15.88
CA GLU A 115 -2.41 -1.60 16.01
C GLU A 115 -3.38 -0.45 16.31
N GLN A 116 -2.98 0.46 17.19
CA GLN A 116 -3.76 1.67 17.51
C GLN A 116 -3.18 2.87 16.77
N GLY A 117 -4.04 3.59 16.05
CA GLY A 117 -3.63 4.74 15.25
C GLY A 117 -4.63 5.03 14.12
N GLN A 118 -4.14 5.47 12.98
CA GLN A 118 -4.96 5.80 11.82
C GLN A 118 -4.20 5.51 10.51
N THR A 119 -4.90 5.43 9.39
CA THR A 119 -4.24 5.32 8.10
C THR A 119 -3.55 6.63 7.72
N LEU A 120 -2.50 6.57 6.89
CA LEU A 120 -1.89 7.78 6.33
C LEU A 120 -2.90 8.56 5.47
N HIS A 121 -3.88 7.88 4.87
CA HIS A 121 -4.97 8.52 4.17
C HIS A 121 -5.80 9.42 5.10
N ASP A 122 -6.26 8.88 6.23
CA ASP A 122 -7.05 9.65 7.21
C ASP A 122 -6.23 10.80 7.79
N TYR A 123 -4.94 10.58 8.03
CA TYR A 123 -4.02 11.62 8.47
C TYR A 123 -3.93 12.77 7.45
N ILE A 124 -3.75 12.47 6.16
CA ILE A 124 -3.70 13.47 5.09
C ILE A 124 -5.01 14.26 5.03
N GLU A 125 -6.17 13.59 5.08
CA GLU A 125 -7.47 14.25 5.06
C GLU A 125 -7.64 15.20 6.27
N GLN A 126 -7.23 14.78 7.46
CA GLN A 126 -7.24 15.65 8.64
C GLN A 126 -6.33 16.86 8.50
N GLN A 127 -5.15 16.72 7.89
CA GLN A 127 -4.24 17.85 7.65
C GLN A 127 -4.83 18.83 6.63
N ARG A 128 -5.45 18.34 5.54
CA ARG A 128 -6.12 19.19 4.55
C ARG A 128 -7.17 20.11 5.17
N LEU A 129 -7.90 19.62 6.15
CA LEU A 129 -8.92 20.41 6.84
C LEU A 129 -8.35 21.58 7.66
N LYS A 130 -7.07 21.53 8.04
CA LYS A 130 -6.40 22.59 8.83
C LYS A 130 -6.02 23.83 8.02
N LYS A 131 -6.19 23.80 6.69
CA LYS A 131 -5.91 24.92 5.76
C LYS A 131 -4.53 25.56 5.96
N THR A 132 -3.49 24.75 6.15
CA THR A 132 -2.09 25.19 6.19
C THR A 132 -1.48 25.18 4.78
N ASP A 133 -0.37 25.90 4.56
CA ASP A 133 0.33 25.94 3.26
C ASP A 133 0.82 24.55 2.80
N ALA A 134 1.19 23.70 3.74
CA ALA A 134 1.60 22.32 3.48
C ALA A 134 0.52 21.35 3.96
N THR A 135 0.10 20.40 3.10
CA THR A 135 -0.84 19.34 3.52
C THR A 135 -0.20 18.46 4.59
N VAL A 136 0.99 17.91 4.32
CA VAL A 136 1.80 17.20 5.33
C VAL A 136 3.20 17.81 5.34
N ASN A 137 3.71 18.17 6.51
CA ASN A 137 5.04 18.76 6.66
C ASN A 137 6.13 17.83 6.05
N GLU A 138 7.10 18.40 5.33
CA GLU A 138 8.16 17.65 4.66
C GLU A 138 8.95 16.74 5.62
N ARG A 139 9.22 17.19 6.84
CA ARG A 139 9.92 16.39 7.85
C ARG A 139 9.15 15.11 8.18
N VAL A 140 7.82 15.22 8.30
CA VAL A 140 6.93 14.07 8.57
C VAL A 140 6.92 13.12 7.37
N ILE A 141 6.80 13.65 6.14
CA ILE A 141 6.90 12.84 4.91
C ILE A 141 8.20 12.03 4.91
N ARG A 142 9.34 12.68 5.15
CA ARG A 142 10.65 12.01 5.19
C ARG A 142 10.72 10.93 6.26
N GLN A 143 10.26 11.22 7.48
CA GLN A 143 10.26 10.27 8.59
C GLN A 143 9.42 9.02 8.30
N ILE A 144 8.22 9.19 7.75
CA ILE A 144 7.35 8.08 7.36
C ILE A 144 8.00 7.24 6.25
N PHE A 145 8.37 7.88 5.14
CA PHE A 145 8.79 7.14 3.96
C PHE A 145 10.17 6.52 4.06
N ILE A 146 11.10 7.06 4.87
CA ILE A 146 12.37 6.39 5.19
C ILE A 146 12.11 5.03 5.87
N GLN A 147 11.20 4.96 6.82
CA GLN A 147 10.86 3.72 7.54
C GLN A 147 10.07 2.74 6.65
N ILE A 148 9.13 3.24 5.85
CA ILE A 148 8.41 2.39 4.87
C ILE A 148 9.37 1.81 3.83
N MET A 149 10.38 2.57 3.40
CA MET A 149 11.41 2.07 2.49
C MET A 149 12.31 1.01 3.15
N ASP A 150 12.59 1.10 4.46
CA ASP A 150 13.28 0.03 5.18
C ASP A 150 12.45 -1.27 5.16
N ALA A 151 11.16 -1.19 5.42
CA ALA A 151 10.24 -2.33 5.32
C ALA A 151 10.20 -2.93 3.91
N LEU A 152 10.10 -2.11 2.87
CA LEU A 152 10.09 -2.57 1.48
C LEU A 152 11.39 -3.25 1.04
N ARG A 153 12.53 -2.84 1.58
CA ARG A 153 13.80 -3.51 1.30
C ARG A 153 13.77 -4.96 1.78
N GLU A 154 13.20 -5.24 2.96
CA GLU A 154 13.02 -6.62 3.44
C GLU A 154 12.07 -7.42 2.53
N VAL A 155 10.99 -6.80 2.06
CA VAL A 155 10.07 -7.42 1.10
C VAL A 155 10.80 -7.77 -0.20
N HIS A 156 11.53 -6.82 -0.78
CA HIS A 156 12.27 -7.00 -2.02
C HIS A 156 13.43 -8.00 -1.89
N ALA A 157 14.10 -8.06 -0.73
CA ALA A 157 15.15 -9.05 -0.45
C ALA A 157 14.60 -10.49 -0.52
N LYS A 158 13.32 -10.69 -0.21
CA LYS A 158 12.61 -11.98 -0.36
C LYS A 158 12.04 -12.19 -1.78
N LYS A 159 12.42 -11.36 -2.75
CA LYS A 159 11.93 -11.39 -4.15
C LYS A 159 10.41 -11.23 -4.25
N LEU A 160 9.85 -10.40 -3.39
CA LEU A 160 8.43 -10.06 -3.36
C LEU A 160 8.25 -8.58 -3.72
N LEU A 161 7.09 -8.24 -4.24
CA LEU A 161 6.66 -6.87 -4.50
C LEU A 161 5.35 -6.61 -3.75
N HIS A 162 5.15 -5.39 -3.30
CA HIS A 162 3.91 -5.01 -2.59
C HIS A 162 2.73 -4.81 -3.54
N LEU A 163 2.92 -4.08 -4.63
CA LEU A 163 2.03 -3.83 -5.77
C LEU A 163 0.72 -3.07 -5.47
N ASP A 164 0.43 -2.74 -4.21
CA ASP A 164 -0.74 -1.89 -3.83
C ASP A 164 -0.36 -0.86 -2.75
N LEU A 165 0.82 -0.24 -2.90
CA LEU A 165 1.23 0.85 -2.00
C LEU A 165 0.38 2.09 -2.26
N LYS A 166 -0.29 2.54 -1.19
CA LYS A 166 -1.09 3.76 -1.16
C LYS A 166 -1.27 4.23 0.28
N PRO A 167 -1.66 5.48 0.54
CA PRO A 167 -1.81 5.98 1.90
C PRO A 167 -2.78 5.16 2.78
N ALA A 168 -3.82 4.54 2.20
CA ALA A 168 -4.74 3.68 2.95
C ALA A 168 -4.09 2.38 3.46
N ASN A 169 -2.97 1.93 2.85
CA ASN A 169 -2.23 0.73 3.24
C ASN A 169 -0.98 1.04 4.07
N ILE A 170 -0.76 2.31 4.42
CA ILE A 170 0.24 2.76 5.39
C ILE A 170 -0.50 3.22 6.65
N TYR A 171 -0.24 2.57 7.76
CA TYR A 171 -0.87 2.87 9.04
C TYR A 171 0.11 3.61 9.95
N LEU A 172 -0.32 4.66 10.58
CA LEU A 172 0.47 5.42 11.55
C LEU A 172 0.00 5.05 12.95
N ARG A 173 0.87 4.42 13.74
CA ARG A 173 0.64 4.21 15.16
C ARG A 173 0.48 5.53 15.90
N ASN A 174 -0.04 5.49 17.11
CA ASN A 174 -0.20 6.70 17.94
C ASN A 174 1.13 7.43 18.24
N ASP A 175 2.26 6.72 18.20
CA ASP A 175 3.60 7.31 18.33
C ASP A 175 4.16 7.87 17.00
N GLY A 176 3.40 7.78 15.92
CA GLY A 176 3.78 8.22 14.57
C GLY A 176 4.62 7.19 13.79
N THR A 177 4.91 6.02 14.34
CA THR A 177 5.62 4.94 13.63
C THR A 177 4.75 4.38 12.51
N PRO A 178 5.21 4.37 11.24
CA PRO A 178 4.44 3.83 10.13
C PRO A 178 4.55 2.30 10.04
N ILE A 179 3.46 1.67 9.61
CA ILE A 179 3.39 0.23 9.34
C ILE A 179 2.77 0.00 7.97
N LEU A 180 3.33 -0.91 7.19
CA LEU A 180 2.69 -1.48 6.01
C LEU A 180 1.68 -2.54 6.44
N LEU A 181 0.42 -2.38 6.01
CA LEU A 181 -0.66 -3.27 6.40
C LEU A 181 -0.89 -4.35 5.34
N ASP A 182 -1.34 -4.02 4.18
CA ASP A 182 -1.97 -4.92 3.22
C ASP A 182 -1.04 -5.27 2.07
N PHE A 183 -0.70 -6.55 1.96
CA PHE A 183 0.07 -7.13 0.87
C PHE A 183 -0.81 -7.91 -0.10
N GLY A 184 -2.11 -7.56 -0.19
CA GLY A 184 -3.11 -8.27 -1.01
C GLY A 184 -2.80 -8.42 -2.48
N ALA A 185 -1.79 -7.71 -2.95
CA ALA A 185 -1.22 -7.84 -4.26
C ALA A 185 0.22 -8.39 -4.24
N ALA A 186 0.82 -8.63 -3.04
CA ALA A 186 2.18 -9.16 -2.92
C ALA A 186 2.24 -10.56 -3.53
N ARG A 187 2.66 -10.63 -4.77
CA ARG A 187 2.76 -11.87 -5.54
C ARG A 187 4.22 -12.17 -5.80
N ARG A 188 4.58 -13.44 -5.69
CA ARG A 188 5.84 -13.90 -6.27
C ARG A 188 5.80 -13.59 -7.76
N THR A 189 6.64 -12.70 -8.20
CA THR A 189 6.75 -12.18 -9.58
C THR A 189 6.95 -13.25 -10.65
N LEU A 190 7.10 -14.51 -10.28
CA LEU A 190 7.64 -15.53 -11.16
C LEU A 190 6.66 -16.67 -11.56
N GLN A 191 5.45 -16.80 -11.02
CA GLN A 191 4.64 -18.01 -11.25
C GLN A 191 3.10 -17.87 -11.30
N ALA A 192 2.51 -16.72 -11.17
CA ALA A 192 1.05 -16.61 -11.17
C ALA A 192 0.55 -16.15 -12.54
N ASP A 193 -0.22 -16.99 -13.21
CA ASP A 193 -1.05 -16.61 -14.33
C ASP A 193 -2.13 -15.61 -13.83
N LEU A 194 -1.81 -14.33 -13.98
CA LEU A 194 -2.60 -13.19 -13.48
C LEU A 194 -3.85 -12.94 -14.34
N SER A 195 -4.09 -13.75 -15.39
CA SER A 195 -5.13 -13.48 -16.38
C SER A 195 -6.55 -13.61 -15.83
N GLN A 196 -6.76 -14.42 -14.79
CA GLN A 196 -8.09 -14.79 -14.31
C GLN A 196 -8.68 -13.89 -13.19
N LEU A 197 -7.85 -13.15 -12.45
CA LEU A 197 -8.35 -12.20 -11.44
C LEU A 197 -8.20 -10.78 -11.96
N HIS A 198 -9.29 -10.04 -12.03
CA HIS A 198 -9.24 -8.61 -12.35
C HIS A 198 -8.48 -7.88 -11.24
N PRO A 199 -7.29 -7.35 -11.52
CA PRO A 199 -6.58 -6.56 -10.54
C PRO A 199 -7.35 -5.25 -10.35
N MET A 200 -7.80 -4.97 -9.13
CA MET A 200 -8.31 -3.64 -8.80
C MET A 200 -7.11 -2.74 -8.48
N TYR A 201 -6.79 -1.86 -9.41
CA TYR A 201 -5.80 -0.81 -9.19
C TYR A 201 -6.47 0.41 -8.57
N THR A 202 -5.77 1.07 -7.68
CA THR A 202 -6.18 2.40 -7.22
C THR A 202 -5.62 3.44 -8.21
N PRO A 203 -6.49 4.13 -8.98
CA PRO A 203 -6.03 5.15 -9.94
C PRO A 203 -5.12 6.16 -9.26
N GLY A 204 -4.07 6.57 -9.99
CA GLY A 204 -3.04 7.48 -9.48
C GLY A 204 -1.87 6.79 -8.77
N PHE A 205 -2.11 5.71 -8.02
CA PHE A 205 -1.05 4.99 -7.30
C PHE A 205 -0.45 3.83 -8.09
N ALA A 206 -1.17 3.29 -9.07
CA ALA A 206 -0.75 2.17 -9.89
C ALA A 206 0.26 2.59 -10.97
N ALA A 207 1.42 1.93 -11.01
CA ALA A 207 2.42 2.13 -12.03
C ALA A 207 1.92 1.69 -13.43
N PRO A 208 2.42 2.28 -14.53
CA PRO A 208 1.97 1.95 -15.89
C PRO A 208 2.08 0.46 -16.24
N GLU A 209 3.14 -0.21 -15.80
CA GLU A 209 3.42 -1.63 -16.05
C GLU A 209 2.46 -2.58 -15.30
N LEU A 210 1.83 -2.14 -14.20
CA LEU A 210 0.78 -2.90 -13.53
C LEU A 210 -0.43 -3.16 -14.44
N HIS A 211 -0.75 -2.23 -15.33
CA HIS A 211 -1.86 -2.38 -16.28
C HIS A 211 -1.56 -3.43 -17.37
N THR A 212 -0.29 -3.60 -17.71
CA THR A 212 0.15 -4.58 -18.73
C THR A 212 0.59 -5.90 -18.10
N LYS A 213 0.80 -5.94 -16.78
CA LYS A 213 1.31 -7.08 -16.00
C LYS A 213 2.66 -7.62 -16.52
N LYS A 214 3.45 -6.77 -17.16
CA LYS A 214 4.77 -7.12 -17.72
C LYS A 214 5.85 -6.31 -17.02
N ASP A 215 7.02 -6.91 -16.87
CA ASP A 215 8.24 -6.26 -16.37
C ASP A 215 8.07 -5.61 -14.98
N LEU A 216 7.34 -6.31 -14.08
CA LEU A 216 7.17 -5.87 -12.71
C LEU A 216 8.48 -6.02 -11.92
N GLY A 217 8.81 -5.04 -11.09
CA GLY A 217 10.03 -5.03 -10.30
C GLY A 217 9.97 -4.02 -9.15
N PRO A 218 11.07 -3.85 -8.41
CA PRO A 218 11.14 -2.85 -7.33
C PRO A 218 10.74 -1.43 -7.77
N TRP A 219 10.99 -1.08 -9.01
CA TRP A 219 10.57 0.18 -9.63
C TRP A 219 9.05 0.38 -9.69
N THR A 220 8.27 -0.72 -9.66
CA THR A 220 6.81 -0.68 -9.63
C THR A 220 6.33 -0.16 -8.26
N ASP A 221 6.87 -0.70 -7.17
CA ASP A 221 6.59 -0.20 -5.82
C ASP A 221 7.13 1.22 -5.61
N ILE A 222 8.26 1.56 -6.22
CA ILE A 222 8.85 2.91 -6.18
C ILE A 222 7.91 3.95 -6.82
N TYR A 223 7.22 3.61 -7.91
CA TYR A 223 6.18 4.48 -8.47
C TYR A 223 5.07 4.75 -7.45
N SER A 224 4.57 3.71 -6.83
CA SER A 224 3.50 3.81 -5.82
C SER A 224 3.94 4.56 -4.56
N LEU A 225 5.22 4.42 -4.13
CA LEU A 225 5.84 5.26 -3.09
C LEU A 225 5.85 6.74 -3.48
N GLY A 226 6.30 7.05 -4.71
CA GLY A 226 6.29 8.40 -5.26
C GLY A 226 4.89 9.00 -5.27
N ALA A 227 3.88 8.20 -5.66
CA ALA A 227 2.48 8.60 -5.67
C ALA A 227 1.94 8.87 -4.26
N ALA A 228 2.32 8.06 -3.28
CA ALA A 228 1.93 8.26 -1.88
C ALA A 228 2.61 9.52 -1.27
N MET A 229 3.89 9.77 -1.57
CA MET A 229 4.57 11.00 -1.19
C MET A 229 3.95 12.23 -1.85
N PHE A 230 3.58 12.15 -3.14
CA PHE A 230 2.87 13.20 -3.85
C PHE A 230 1.52 13.51 -3.17
N ASN A 231 0.76 12.48 -2.81
CA ASN A 231 -0.51 12.66 -2.10
C ASN A 231 -0.32 13.33 -0.73
N CYS A 232 0.76 13.04 -0.01
CA CYS A 232 1.11 13.77 1.23
C CYS A 232 1.38 15.26 0.99
N MET A 233 2.00 15.62 -0.14
CA MET A 233 2.28 17.03 -0.47
C MET A 233 1.03 17.80 -0.86
N THR A 234 0.19 17.20 -1.72
CA THR A 234 -0.90 17.88 -2.41
C THR A 234 -2.26 17.66 -1.77
N GLY A 235 -2.42 16.57 -1.01
CA GLY A 235 -3.70 16.13 -0.46
C GLY A 235 -4.59 15.37 -1.45
N PHE A 236 -4.13 15.12 -2.68
CA PHE A 236 -4.87 14.33 -3.68
C PHE A 236 -3.94 13.36 -4.41
N ALA A 237 -4.50 12.30 -5.00
CA ALA A 237 -3.74 11.33 -5.76
C ALA A 237 -3.17 11.98 -7.05
N PRO A 238 -1.97 11.58 -7.52
CA PRO A 238 -1.47 12.04 -8.80
C PRO A 238 -2.38 11.58 -9.95
N GLN A 239 -2.27 12.26 -11.09
CA GLN A 239 -2.96 11.87 -12.32
C GLN A 239 -2.63 10.41 -12.66
N ALA A 240 -3.64 9.61 -13.02
CA ALA A 240 -3.46 8.19 -13.32
C ALA A 240 -2.48 7.97 -14.49
N ALA A 241 -1.64 6.94 -14.39
CA ALA A 241 -0.55 6.71 -15.36
C ALA A 241 -1.02 6.57 -16.82
N ASN A 242 -2.18 5.95 -17.04
CA ASN A 242 -2.80 5.81 -18.37
C ASN A 242 -3.28 7.16 -18.94
N GLU A 243 -3.70 8.08 -18.09
CA GLU A 243 -4.07 9.44 -18.50
C GLU A 243 -2.83 10.28 -18.79
N ARG A 244 -1.79 10.17 -17.95
CA ARG A 244 -0.50 10.83 -18.16
C ARG A 244 0.17 10.44 -19.47
N LYS A 245 0.02 9.18 -19.92
CA LYS A 245 0.50 8.75 -21.26
C LYS A 245 -0.14 9.52 -22.41
N LYS A 246 -1.39 10.00 -22.23
CA LYS A 246 -2.09 10.80 -23.24
C LYS A 246 -1.73 12.28 -23.12
N GLN A 247 -1.78 12.81 -21.92
CA GLN A 247 -1.45 14.19 -21.59
C GLN A 247 -1.01 14.30 -20.13
N ASP A 248 0.28 14.53 -19.89
CA ASP A 248 0.83 14.70 -18.54
C ASP A 248 0.64 16.13 -18.04
N ARG A 249 -0.13 16.30 -16.96
CA ARG A 249 -0.45 17.59 -16.33
C ARG A 249 0.25 17.78 -14.98
N MET A 250 1.09 16.85 -14.56
CA MET A 250 1.73 16.85 -13.23
C MET A 250 2.62 18.08 -12.97
N GLU A 251 3.10 18.74 -14.06
CA GLU A 251 3.98 19.91 -13.92
C GLU A 251 3.30 21.08 -13.19
N HIS A 252 2.00 21.28 -13.39
CA HIS A 252 1.24 22.30 -12.69
C HIS A 252 1.27 22.06 -11.17
N ASP A 253 1.04 20.82 -10.73
CA ASP A 253 0.98 20.46 -9.32
C ASP A 253 2.34 20.59 -8.64
N TYR A 254 3.41 20.20 -9.34
CA TYR A 254 4.78 20.39 -8.83
C TYR A 254 5.14 21.87 -8.65
N ARG A 255 4.70 22.74 -9.56
CA ARG A 255 4.90 24.20 -9.41
C ARG A 255 4.14 24.76 -8.21
N ALA A 256 2.92 24.30 -7.98
CA ALA A 256 2.12 24.71 -6.81
C ALA A 256 2.80 24.31 -5.49
N CYS A 257 3.54 23.21 -5.45
CA CYS A 257 4.30 22.75 -4.29
C CYS A 257 5.63 23.49 -4.09
N SER A 258 6.10 24.26 -5.09
CA SER A 258 7.37 25.01 -5.00
C SER A 258 7.25 26.13 -3.98
N GLY A 259 8.26 26.26 -3.11
CA GLY A 259 8.26 27.24 -2.02
C GLY A 259 7.71 26.69 -0.70
N VAL A 260 6.83 25.69 -0.74
CA VAL A 260 6.33 24.98 0.44
C VAL A 260 7.24 23.79 0.77
N TYR A 261 7.65 23.04 -0.25
CA TYR A 261 8.53 21.87 -0.14
C TYR A 261 9.88 22.12 -0.78
N SER A 262 10.90 21.42 -0.30
CA SER A 262 12.25 21.53 -0.89
C SER A 262 12.25 21.03 -2.33
N SER A 263 13.09 21.66 -3.16
CA SER A 263 13.30 21.22 -4.55
C SER A 263 13.77 19.76 -4.63
N LEU A 264 14.53 19.30 -3.62
CA LEU A 264 14.99 17.91 -3.55
C LEU A 264 13.83 16.94 -3.40
N LEU A 265 12.89 17.17 -2.48
CA LEU A 265 11.72 16.30 -2.29
C LEU A 265 10.88 16.24 -3.57
N ILE A 266 10.59 17.39 -4.17
CA ILE A 266 9.81 17.46 -5.42
C ILE A 266 10.52 16.66 -6.54
N GLN A 267 11.86 16.78 -6.68
CA GLN A 267 12.62 16.06 -7.69
C GLN A 267 12.62 14.53 -7.44
N LEU A 268 12.73 14.09 -6.18
CA LEU A 268 12.67 12.66 -5.84
C LEU A 268 11.31 12.06 -6.17
N ILE A 269 10.23 12.80 -5.91
CA ILE A 269 8.88 12.38 -6.27
C ILE A 269 8.72 12.33 -7.79
N ARG A 270 9.19 13.35 -8.52
CA ARG A 270 9.21 13.34 -10.00
C ARG A 270 9.96 12.12 -10.54
N TRP A 271 11.14 11.83 -9.99
CA TRP A 271 11.96 10.69 -10.42
C TRP A 271 11.25 9.36 -10.18
N SER A 272 10.60 9.20 -9.02
CA SER A 272 9.80 8.01 -8.71
C SER A 272 8.60 7.85 -9.65
N LEU A 273 7.99 8.95 -10.08
CA LEU A 273 6.79 8.98 -10.93
C LEU A 273 7.08 9.01 -12.44
N MET A 274 8.32 8.76 -12.88
CA MET A 274 8.61 8.60 -14.32
C MET A 274 7.75 7.47 -14.91
N LEU A 275 7.17 7.68 -16.09
CA LEU A 275 6.31 6.68 -16.75
C LEU A 275 7.10 5.47 -17.25
N ASP A 276 8.32 5.71 -17.74
CA ASP A 276 9.26 4.64 -18.11
C ASP A 276 9.91 4.05 -16.84
N PRO A 277 9.72 2.76 -16.52
CA PRO A 277 10.29 2.12 -15.34
C PRO A 277 11.83 2.15 -15.33
N LEU A 278 12.49 2.16 -16.48
CA LEU A 278 13.97 2.22 -16.57
C LEU A 278 14.53 3.61 -16.20
N GLN A 279 13.69 4.64 -16.20
CA GLN A 279 14.09 5.99 -15.79
C GLN A 279 13.87 6.25 -14.31
N ARG A 280 13.24 5.33 -13.57
CA ARG A 280 13.04 5.43 -12.12
C ARG A 280 14.26 4.95 -11.33
N PRO A 281 14.33 5.22 -10.01
CA PRO A 281 15.23 4.47 -9.12
C PRO A 281 15.02 2.97 -9.31
N GLN A 282 16.12 2.21 -9.49
CA GLN A 282 16.04 0.77 -9.73
C GLN A 282 15.96 -0.04 -8.43
N SER A 283 16.22 0.59 -7.29
CA SER A 283 16.07 0.00 -5.96
C SER A 283 15.53 1.01 -4.96
N VAL A 284 14.80 0.50 -3.98
CA VAL A 284 14.31 1.31 -2.85
C VAL A 284 15.47 1.91 -2.05
N PHE A 285 16.60 1.20 -1.95
CA PHE A 285 17.81 1.69 -1.29
C PHE A 285 18.32 3.01 -1.90
N ASN A 286 18.36 3.09 -3.23
CA ASN A 286 18.81 4.30 -3.93
C ASN A 286 17.90 5.50 -3.65
N LEU A 287 16.58 5.28 -3.70
CA LEU A 287 15.60 6.32 -3.38
C LEU A 287 15.69 6.76 -1.90
N GLN A 288 15.83 5.80 -0.99
CA GLN A 288 15.96 6.08 0.44
C GLN A 288 17.19 6.91 0.78
N ASN A 289 18.35 6.57 0.23
CA ASN A 289 19.58 7.32 0.43
C ASN A 289 19.45 8.76 -0.08
N ALA A 290 18.82 8.95 -1.24
CA ALA A 290 18.56 10.28 -1.76
C ALA A 290 17.57 11.06 -0.87
N LEU A 291 16.56 10.41 -0.30
CA LEU A 291 15.60 11.03 0.61
C LEU A 291 16.23 11.40 1.97
N ARG A 292 17.23 10.64 2.44
CA ARG A 292 17.98 10.94 3.69
C ARG A 292 18.89 12.17 3.57
N GLN A 293 19.28 12.56 2.35
CA GLN A 293 20.10 13.77 2.15
C GLN A 293 19.28 14.99 2.55
N THR A 294 19.70 15.65 3.62
CA THR A 294 19.09 16.93 4.05
C THR A 294 19.69 18.06 3.22
N SER A 295 18.92 19.14 3.09
CA SER A 295 19.27 20.34 2.31
C SER A 295 20.58 21.07 2.74
N SER A 296 21.42 20.46 3.59
CA SER A 296 22.69 21.03 4.07
C SER A 296 23.71 21.27 2.94
N HIS A 297 23.51 20.70 1.75
CA HIS A 297 24.32 20.94 0.56
C HIS A 297 23.69 21.99 -0.38
N LYS A 298 23.22 23.09 0.17
CA LYS A 298 22.49 24.17 -0.52
C LYS A 298 23.25 24.92 -1.63
N LYS A 299 24.51 24.60 -1.95
CA LYS A 299 25.30 25.41 -2.91
C LYS A 299 25.86 24.71 -4.16
N ALA A 300 25.74 23.38 -4.33
CA ALA A 300 26.39 22.69 -5.44
C ALA A 300 25.48 22.10 -6.54
N LEU A 301 24.15 22.17 -6.44
CA LEU A 301 23.23 21.41 -7.30
C LEU A 301 22.14 22.28 -7.95
N LEU A 302 22.53 23.35 -8.63
CA LEU A 302 21.62 24.36 -9.19
C LEU A 302 21.30 24.17 -10.69
N SER A 303 21.19 22.94 -11.20
CA SER A 303 20.43 22.74 -12.44
C SER A 303 19.70 21.40 -12.44
N PRO A 304 18.43 21.33 -12.91
CA PRO A 304 17.65 20.08 -12.96
C PRO A 304 18.34 18.98 -13.79
N HIS A 305 19.08 19.35 -14.83
CA HIS A 305 19.85 18.42 -15.68
C HIS A 305 21.06 17.82 -14.95
N ASN A 306 21.70 18.57 -14.06
CA ASN A 306 22.88 18.12 -13.33
C ASN A 306 22.53 17.12 -12.21
N LEU A 307 21.39 17.28 -11.55
CA LEU A 307 20.99 16.39 -10.44
C LEU A 307 20.65 14.98 -10.95
N LEU A 308 19.87 14.89 -12.03
CA LEU A 308 19.57 13.61 -12.66
C LEU A 308 20.83 12.93 -13.21
N SER A 309 21.77 13.70 -13.75
CA SER A 309 23.05 13.15 -14.23
C SER A 309 23.99 12.74 -13.08
N GLN A 310 23.99 13.46 -11.97
CA GLN A 310 24.77 13.13 -10.78
C GLN A 310 24.19 11.94 -10.02
N LEU A 311 22.86 11.86 -9.87
CA LEU A 311 22.18 10.69 -9.30
C LEU A 311 22.40 9.45 -10.18
N LYS A 312 22.37 9.59 -11.51
CA LYS A 312 22.71 8.50 -12.44
C LYS A 312 24.19 8.08 -12.38
N ARG A 313 25.13 9.02 -12.17
CA ARG A 313 26.55 8.70 -11.98
C ARG A 313 26.81 7.97 -10.67
N TRP A 314 26.17 8.40 -9.60
CA TRP A 314 26.33 7.79 -8.28
C TRP A 314 25.79 6.34 -8.25
N VAL A 315 24.65 6.08 -8.92
CA VAL A 315 24.08 4.74 -9.10
C VAL A 315 24.98 3.80 -9.94
N LYS A 316 25.87 4.35 -10.80
CA LYS A 316 26.81 3.54 -11.60
C LYS A 316 28.12 3.22 -10.85
N GLN A 317 28.38 3.85 -9.72
CA GLN A 317 29.62 3.69 -8.93
C GLN A 317 29.40 2.91 -7.63
N SER A 318 28.17 2.58 -7.29
CA SER A 318 27.75 1.67 -6.22
C SER A 318 27.16 0.38 -6.77
#